data_fea8de0d91509f35ee3b6a999607fd17
#
_entry.id   fea8de0d91509f35ee3b6a999607fd17
#
_cell.length_a   1.000
_cell.length_b   1.000
_cell.length_c   1.000
_cell.angle_alpha   90.00
_cell.angle_beta   90.00
_cell.angle_gamma   90.00
#
_symmetry.space_group_name_H-M   'P 1'
#
loop_
_entity.id
_entity.type
_entity.pdbx_description
1 polymer ?
#
loop_
_entity_poly.entity_id
_entity_poly.type
_entity_poly.pdbx_seq_one_letter_code
_entity_poly.pdbx_strand_id
1 'polypeptide(L)'
;MAKRRCLFIKVDLLSVQRYFFYLCIVKKPFEIQAPGGATKVLIHTCCAPCSSAIVECLVKHGITPTIYYFNPNIYPREEYDIRKNECSRYAKSLGLEIVDADYDHEKWLEEMKGLEQEPERGPRCLKCFKHRLLKTAEYAHENGFQVITTTLASSRWKSLEQIEEAGRFAESQFPDVTFWAQNWRKGGLSERRIQIIKDYGFYNQQYCGCEFSMH
;
A
#
# COMPACT_ATOMS: atom_id res chain seq x y z
N MET A 1 11.64 -42.16 -9.46
CA MET A 1 10.28 -41.69 -9.07
C MET A 1 10.25 -41.49 -7.57
N ALA A 2 10.41 -40.27 -7.07
CA ALA A 2 10.42 -39.97 -5.64
C ALA A 2 9.09 -39.24 -5.29
N LYS A 3 8.21 -39.95 -4.58
CA LYS A 3 6.98 -39.36 -4.00
C LYS A 3 7.36 -38.49 -2.81
N ARG A 4 7.22 -37.16 -2.93
CA ARG A 4 7.32 -36.22 -1.81
C ARG A 4 6.03 -36.33 -0.97
N ARG A 5 6.14 -36.79 0.26
CA ARG A 5 5.09 -36.75 1.27
C ARG A 5 5.02 -35.34 1.82
N CYS A 6 3.88 -34.67 1.66
CA CYS A 6 3.58 -33.41 2.36
C CYS A 6 3.14 -33.73 3.79
N LEU A 7 3.80 -33.11 4.75
CA LEU A 7 3.46 -33.21 6.18
C LEU A 7 2.38 -32.16 6.49
N PHE A 8 1.21 -32.58 6.95
CA PHE A 8 0.10 -31.70 7.33
C PHE A 8 0.20 -31.30 8.79
N ILE A 9 0.32 -30.01 9.08
CA ILE A 9 0.07 -29.43 10.39
C ILE A 9 -1.34 -28.85 10.35
N LYS A 10 -2.22 -29.31 11.25
CA LYS A 10 -3.60 -28.82 11.38
C LYS A 10 -3.59 -27.42 12.00
N VAL A 11 -3.78 -26.41 11.19
CA VAL A 11 -4.19 -25.06 11.59
C VAL A 11 -5.43 -24.75 10.76
N ASP A 12 -6.43 -24.09 11.35
CA ASP A 12 -7.78 -23.89 10.83
C ASP A 12 -7.88 -23.82 9.29
N LEU A 13 -8.48 -24.88 8.72
CA LEU A 13 -8.18 -25.37 7.36
C LEU A 13 -8.70 -24.48 6.21
N LEU A 14 -9.62 -23.56 6.47
CA LEU A 14 -10.31 -22.87 5.37
C LEU A 14 -9.55 -21.66 4.81
N SER A 15 -8.76 -20.96 5.63
CA SER A 15 -7.96 -19.81 5.20
C SER A 15 -6.61 -20.24 4.59
N VAL A 16 -5.97 -21.25 5.18
CA VAL A 16 -4.65 -21.73 4.76
C VAL A 16 -4.75 -22.56 3.46
N GLN A 17 -5.82 -23.31 3.26
CA GLN A 17 -6.00 -24.14 2.08
C GLN A 17 -6.23 -23.32 0.80
N ARG A 18 -6.88 -22.16 0.90
CA ARG A 18 -7.01 -21.20 -0.20
C ARG A 18 -5.69 -20.53 -0.56
N TYR A 19 -4.83 -20.33 0.43
CA TYR A 19 -3.48 -19.77 0.25
C TYR A 19 -2.55 -20.73 -0.53
N PHE A 20 -2.62 -22.02 -0.26
CA PHE A 20 -1.82 -23.05 -0.93
C PHE A 20 -2.22 -23.29 -2.39
N PHE A 21 -3.50 -23.19 -2.72
CA PHE A 21 -3.97 -23.43 -4.09
C PHE A 21 -3.51 -22.35 -5.08
N TYR A 22 -3.38 -21.09 -4.63
CA TYR A 22 -2.85 -20.01 -5.45
C TYR A 22 -1.35 -20.19 -5.78
N LEU A 23 -0.59 -20.79 -4.88
CA LEU A 23 0.85 -21.03 -5.07
C LEU A 23 1.19 -22.00 -6.20
N CYS A 24 0.24 -22.85 -6.61
CA CYS A 24 0.46 -23.83 -7.68
C CYS A 24 0.23 -23.28 -9.10
N ILE A 25 -0.42 -22.12 -9.24
CA ILE A 25 -0.83 -21.58 -10.54
C ILE A 25 0.16 -20.54 -11.10
N VAL A 26 1.01 -19.94 -10.26
CA VAL A 26 1.98 -18.93 -10.70
C VAL A 26 3.21 -19.59 -11.29
N LYS A 27 3.36 -19.51 -12.61
CA LYS A 27 4.46 -20.12 -13.40
C LYS A 27 5.86 -19.64 -13.04
N LYS A 28 6.00 -18.56 -12.28
CA LYS A 28 7.25 -18.07 -11.69
C LYS A 28 6.93 -17.24 -10.45
N PRO A 29 7.48 -17.56 -9.26
CA PRO A 29 7.24 -16.72 -8.09
C PRO A 29 7.77 -15.31 -8.37
N PHE A 30 7.00 -14.30 -7.97
CA PHE A 30 7.43 -12.90 -8.02
C PHE A 30 8.34 -12.68 -6.81
N GLU A 31 9.64 -12.68 -7.08
CA GLU A 31 10.64 -12.47 -6.04
C GLU A 31 10.82 -10.97 -5.80
N ILE A 32 10.83 -10.59 -4.53
CA ILE A 32 11.08 -9.22 -4.07
C ILE A 32 12.13 -9.24 -2.97
N GLN A 33 12.93 -8.20 -2.94
CA GLN A 33 13.89 -7.95 -1.88
C GLN A 33 13.84 -6.47 -1.51
N ALA A 34 13.66 -6.17 -0.23
CA ALA A 34 13.71 -4.80 0.23
C ALA A 34 15.15 -4.25 0.17
N PRO A 35 15.32 -2.94 -0.07
CA PRO A 35 16.62 -2.27 0.01
C PRO A 35 17.38 -2.64 1.29
N GLY A 36 18.69 -2.84 1.16
CA GLY A 36 19.54 -3.22 2.30
C GLY A 36 19.19 -4.56 2.98
N GLY A 37 18.31 -5.38 2.39
CA GLY A 37 17.83 -6.61 3.01
C GLY A 37 16.89 -6.38 4.20
N ALA A 38 16.24 -5.21 4.28
CA ALA A 38 15.36 -4.86 5.37
C ALA A 38 14.22 -5.88 5.53
N THR A 39 14.01 -6.36 6.76
CA THR A 39 12.92 -7.27 7.13
C THR A 39 11.71 -6.55 7.71
N LYS A 40 11.83 -5.25 7.97
CA LYS A 40 10.74 -4.37 8.41
C LYS A 40 10.64 -3.17 7.48
N VAL A 41 9.44 -2.84 7.05
CA VAL A 41 9.19 -1.70 6.16
C VAL A 41 7.95 -0.93 6.61
N LEU A 42 7.98 0.38 6.45
CA LEU A 42 6.79 1.21 6.61
C LEU A 42 6.11 1.34 5.25
N ILE A 43 4.85 0.93 5.14
CA ILE A 43 4.09 0.99 3.88
C ILE A 43 2.98 2.03 3.96
N HIS A 44 3.14 3.13 3.22
CA HIS A 44 2.05 4.08 3.02
C HIS A 44 0.88 3.41 2.29
N THR A 45 -0.31 3.46 2.89
CA THR A 45 -1.48 2.74 2.40
C THR A 45 -2.68 3.66 2.23
N CYS A 46 -3.32 3.62 1.06
CA CYS A 46 -4.50 4.44 0.76
C CYS A 46 -5.84 3.72 1.00
N CYS A 47 -5.89 2.40 0.92
CA CYS A 47 -7.10 1.58 1.12
C CYS A 47 -6.75 0.09 1.16
N ALA A 48 -7.61 -0.73 1.74
CA ALA A 48 -7.43 -2.17 1.81
C ALA A 48 -7.35 -2.85 0.42
N PRO A 49 -8.21 -2.53 -0.56
CA PRO A 49 -8.09 -3.09 -1.90
C PRO A 49 -6.72 -2.86 -2.57
N CYS A 50 -6.09 -1.71 -2.34
CA CYS A 50 -4.79 -1.40 -2.95
C CYS A 50 -3.62 -2.07 -2.24
N SER A 51 -3.72 -2.31 -0.94
CA SER A 51 -2.64 -2.83 -0.10
C SER A 51 -2.63 -4.35 0.04
N SER A 52 -3.78 -4.99 -0.05
CA SER A 52 -3.96 -6.38 0.39
C SER A 52 -2.98 -7.37 -0.25
N ALA A 53 -2.87 -7.41 -1.57
CA ALA A 53 -1.97 -8.32 -2.25
C ALA A 53 -0.48 -7.98 -2.01
N ILE A 54 -0.16 -6.68 -1.82
CA ILE A 54 1.20 -6.23 -1.53
C ILE A 54 1.61 -6.70 -0.13
N VAL A 55 0.74 -6.49 0.85
CA VAL A 55 0.97 -6.90 2.24
C VAL A 55 1.18 -8.42 2.34
N GLU A 56 0.32 -9.21 1.69
CA GLU A 56 0.53 -10.67 1.61
C GLU A 56 1.86 -11.03 0.95
N CYS A 57 2.23 -10.33 -0.11
CA CYS A 57 3.50 -10.55 -0.82
C CYS A 57 4.69 -10.26 0.08
N LEU A 58 4.68 -9.13 0.80
CA LEU A 58 5.74 -8.77 1.76
C LEU A 58 5.90 -9.84 2.84
N VAL A 59 4.81 -10.19 3.52
CA VAL A 59 4.82 -11.21 4.58
C VAL A 59 5.33 -12.55 4.07
N LYS A 60 4.92 -12.97 2.87
CA LYS A 60 5.38 -14.21 2.24
C LYS A 60 6.91 -14.23 2.01
N HIS A 61 7.50 -13.07 1.76
CA HIS A 61 8.96 -12.94 1.57
C HIS A 61 9.71 -12.63 2.87
N GLY A 62 9.09 -12.81 4.04
CA GLY A 62 9.71 -12.57 5.34
C GLY A 62 9.90 -11.10 5.68
N ILE A 63 9.18 -10.20 4.99
CA ILE A 63 9.19 -8.77 5.24
C ILE A 63 7.93 -8.40 6.03
N THR A 64 8.09 -7.84 7.22
CA THR A 64 6.98 -7.40 8.07
C THR A 64 6.64 -5.94 7.78
N PRO A 65 5.48 -5.63 7.16
CA PRO A 65 5.07 -4.25 6.96
C PRO A 65 4.38 -3.71 8.20
N THR A 66 4.71 -2.47 8.60
CA THR A 66 3.85 -1.61 9.41
C THR A 66 3.06 -0.73 8.45
N ILE A 67 1.75 -0.74 8.57
CA ILE A 67 0.86 0.01 7.68
C ILE A 67 0.76 1.45 8.20
N TYR A 68 1.11 2.42 7.35
CA TYR A 68 0.96 3.84 7.66
C TYR A 68 -0.20 4.41 6.85
N TYR A 69 -1.30 4.73 7.55
CA TYR A 69 -2.51 5.25 6.94
C TYR A 69 -2.55 6.78 7.08
N PHE A 70 -2.02 7.48 6.07
CA PHE A 70 -2.01 8.94 5.97
C PHE A 70 -2.61 9.39 4.65
N ASN A 71 -3.86 9.84 4.65
CA ASN A 71 -4.61 10.13 3.44
C ASN A 71 -5.49 11.39 3.60
N PRO A 72 -4.91 12.57 3.85
CA PRO A 72 -5.68 13.80 4.05
C PRO A 72 -6.44 14.25 2.79
N ASN A 73 -6.07 13.69 1.63
CA ASN A 73 -6.74 13.95 0.36
C ASN A 73 -8.11 13.28 0.22
N ILE A 74 -8.45 12.29 1.05
CA ILE A 74 -9.71 11.56 0.88
C ILE A 74 -10.88 12.40 1.39
N TYR A 75 -11.85 12.62 0.53
CA TYR A 75 -13.07 13.39 0.77
C TYR A 75 -14.28 12.65 0.18
N PRO A 76 -15.46 12.70 0.81
CA PRO A 76 -15.73 13.30 2.13
C PRO A 76 -15.15 12.49 3.30
N ARG A 77 -15.31 12.97 4.51
CA ARG A 77 -14.80 12.33 5.73
C ARG A 77 -15.32 10.90 5.90
N GLU A 78 -16.56 10.64 5.52
CA GLU A 78 -17.17 9.32 5.57
C GLU A 78 -16.41 8.31 4.68
N GLU A 79 -15.99 8.73 3.50
CA GLU A 79 -15.18 7.91 2.58
C GLU A 79 -13.79 7.60 3.17
N TYR A 80 -13.17 8.60 3.84
CA TYR A 80 -11.94 8.39 4.58
C TYR A 80 -12.12 7.33 5.66
N ASP A 81 -13.17 7.43 6.48
CA ASP A 81 -13.43 6.53 7.60
C ASP A 81 -13.74 5.10 7.10
N ILE A 82 -14.49 4.94 6.02
CA ILE A 82 -14.74 3.62 5.40
C ILE A 82 -13.41 2.96 5.00
N ARG A 83 -12.57 3.67 4.24
CA ARG A 83 -11.29 3.13 3.76
C ARG A 83 -10.32 2.82 4.91
N LYS A 84 -10.29 3.68 5.93
CA LYS A 84 -9.48 3.50 7.13
C LYS A 84 -9.89 2.25 7.92
N ASN A 85 -11.19 2.13 8.19
CA ASN A 85 -11.73 1.02 8.96
C ASN A 85 -11.47 -0.32 8.26
N GLU A 86 -11.56 -0.38 6.93
CA GLU A 86 -11.21 -1.58 6.18
C GLU A 86 -9.72 -1.90 6.23
N CYS A 87 -8.84 -0.90 6.10
CA CYS A 87 -7.40 -1.09 6.28
C CYS A 87 -7.09 -1.65 7.67
N SER A 88 -7.70 -1.07 8.71
CA SER A 88 -7.53 -1.50 10.09
C SER A 88 -8.02 -2.93 10.32
N ARG A 89 -9.21 -3.26 9.78
CA ARG A 89 -9.78 -4.61 9.87
C ARG A 89 -8.87 -5.64 9.19
N TYR A 90 -8.34 -5.31 8.01
CA TYR A 90 -7.46 -6.20 7.26
C TYR A 90 -6.10 -6.38 7.95
N ALA A 91 -5.45 -5.29 8.36
CA ALA A 91 -4.20 -5.34 9.11
C ALA A 91 -4.34 -6.22 10.38
N LYS A 92 -5.39 -6.00 11.15
CA LYS A 92 -5.69 -6.76 12.36
C LYS A 92 -5.90 -8.25 12.08
N SER A 93 -6.56 -8.60 10.96
CA SER A 93 -6.77 -10.01 10.58
C SER A 93 -5.47 -10.73 10.23
N LEU A 94 -4.41 -10.01 9.89
CA LEU A 94 -3.08 -10.53 9.59
C LEU A 94 -2.09 -10.39 10.77
N GLY A 95 -2.53 -9.83 11.90
CA GLY A 95 -1.67 -9.56 13.07
C GLY A 95 -0.62 -8.47 12.80
N LEU A 96 -0.91 -7.55 11.87
CA LEU A 96 0.00 -6.47 11.49
C LEU A 96 -0.36 -5.17 12.20
N GLU A 97 0.67 -4.38 12.45
CA GLU A 97 0.54 -3.03 13.00
C GLU A 97 0.02 -2.06 11.94
N ILE A 98 -0.88 -1.16 12.38
CA ILE A 98 -1.35 -0.03 11.59
C ILE A 98 -1.23 1.25 12.41
N VAL A 99 -0.62 2.25 11.82
CA VAL A 99 -0.52 3.62 12.34
C VAL A 99 -1.60 4.45 11.67
N ASP A 100 -2.55 4.95 12.45
CA ASP A 100 -3.60 5.87 12.02
C ASP A 100 -3.07 7.30 12.19
N ALA A 101 -2.54 7.87 11.12
CA ALA A 101 -2.03 9.22 11.13
C ALA A 101 -3.16 10.25 11.01
N ASP A 102 -2.86 11.49 11.37
CA ASP A 102 -3.82 12.58 11.41
C ASP A 102 -4.50 12.83 10.04
N TYR A 103 -5.78 13.11 10.11
CA TYR A 103 -6.58 13.55 8.96
C TYR A 103 -6.78 15.06 9.02
N ASP A 104 -5.97 15.79 8.26
CA ASP A 104 -6.05 17.25 8.10
C ASP A 104 -6.32 17.59 6.63
N HIS A 105 -7.60 17.49 6.24
CA HIS A 105 -8.03 17.74 4.88
C HIS A 105 -7.94 19.21 4.51
N GLU A 106 -8.24 20.12 5.44
CA GLU A 106 -8.19 21.56 5.20
C GLU A 106 -6.77 22.01 4.87
N LYS A 107 -5.79 21.54 5.63
CA LYS A 107 -4.38 21.81 5.35
C LYS A 107 -3.93 21.23 4.01
N TRP A 108 -4.41 20.04 3.66
CA TRP A 108 -4.13 19.46 2.36
C TRP A 108 -4.73 20.31 1.23
N LEU A 109 -5.95 20.84 1.38
CA LEU A 109 -6.58 21.75 0.42
C LEU A 109 -5.78 23.05 0.24
N GLU A 110 -5.32 23.65 1.33
CA GLU A 110 -4.47 24.84 1.27
C GLU A 110 -3.20 24.58 0.46
N GLU A 111 -2.58 23.43 0.65
CA GLU A 111 -1.41 23.03 -0.15
C GLU A 111 -1.74 22.81 -1.62
N MET A 112 -2.94 22.33 -1.95
CA MET A 112 -3.37 22.13 -3.35
C MET A 112 -3.87 23.39 -4.02
N LYS A 113 -3.94 24.52 -3.31
CA LYS A 113 -4.43 25.81 -3.84
C LYS A 113 -3.71 26.20 -5.12
N GLY A 114 -4.50 26.61 -6.11
CA GLY A 114 -4.07 26.97 -7.46
C GLY A 114 -3.87 25.78 -8.40
N LEU A 115 -4.11 24.54 -7.94
CA LEU A 115 -4.02 23.33 -8.75
C LEU A 115 -5.37 22.57 -8.87
N GLU A 116 -6.47 23.21 -8.47
CA GLU A 116 -7.80 22.58 -8.40
C GLU A 116 -8.27 22.07 -9.78
N GLN A 117 -7.95 22.84 -10.82
CA GLN A 117 -8.37 22.55 -12.21
C GLN A 117 -7.39 21.60 -12.94
N GLU A 118 -6.27 21.23 -12.31
CA GLU A 118 -5.32 20.33 -12.93
C GLU A 118 -5.94 18.93 -13.13
N PRO A 119 -5.66 18.27 -14.24
CA PRO A 119 -6.18 16.93 -14.49
C PRO A 119 -5.59 15.90 -13.53
N GLU A 120 -6.20 14.72 -13.46
CA GLU A 120 -5.56 13.56 -12.83
C GLU A 120 -4.22 13.28 -13.52
N ARG A 121 -3.22 12.87 -12.75
CA ARG A 121 -1.81 12.70 -13.14
C ARG A 121 -1.09 14.00 -13.50
N GLY A 122 -1.73 15.15 -13.29
CA GLY A 122 -1.12 16.47 -13.43
C GLY A 122 -0.31 16.89 -12.19
N PRO A 123 0.12 18.16 -12.12
CA PRO A 123 0.89 18.72 -11.01
C PRO A 123 0.26 18.55 -9.63
N ARG A 124 -1.08 18.65 -9.54
CA ARG A 124 -1.81 18.40 -8.28
C ARG A 124 -1.54 17.00 -7.73
N CYS A 125 -1.60 15.97 -8.57
CA CYS A 125 -1.35 14.60 -8.14
C CYS A 125 0.09 14.41 -7.66
N LEU A 126 1.07 14.99 -8.35
CA LEU A 126 2.47 14.94 -7.94
C LEU A 126 2.66 15.61 -6.56
N LYS A 127 2.08 16.80 -6.37
CA LYS A 127 2.15 17.53 -5.09
C LYS A 127 1.50 16.73 -3.95
N CYS A 128 0.34 16.13 -4.21
CA CYS A 128 -0.33 15.24 -3.26
C CYS A 128 0.53 14.01 -2.89
N PHE A 129 1.21 13.40 -3.85
CA PHE A 129 2.10 12.27 -3.56
C PHE A 129 3.32 12.71 -2.76
N LYS A 130 3.94 13.86 -3.10
CA LYS A 130 5.06 14.43 -2.33
C LYS A 130 4.66 14.68 -0.88
N HIS A 131 3.52 15.33 -0.63
CA HIS A 131 3.00 15.56 0.72
C HIS A 131 2.85 14.25 1.51
N ARG A 132 2.21 13.26 0.92
CA ARG A 132 1.92 11.98 1.60
C ARG A 132 3.18 11.16 1.85
N LEU A 133 4.09 11.08 0.89
CA LEU A 133 5.33 10.32 1.05
C LEU A 133 6.35 11.03 1.94
N LEU A 134 6.35 12.36 1.94
CA LEU A 134 7.16 13.14 2.89
C LEU A 134 6.75 12.84 4.34
N LYS A 135 5.45 12.85 4.64
CA LYS A 135 4.93 12.50 5.96
C LYS A 135 5.19 11.03 6.33
N THR A 136 5.22 10.15 5.34
CA THR A 136 5.61 8.76 5.57
C THR A 136 7.09 8.64 5.91
N ALA A 137 7.96 9.39 5.24
CA ALA A 137 9.40 9.40 5.52
C ALA A 137 9.74 10.07 6.86
N GLU A 138 9.04 11.16 7.20
CA GLU A 138 9.15 11.82 8.50
C GLU A 138 8.83 10.84 9.64
N TYR A 139 7.69 10.16 9.56
CA TYR A 139 7.32 9.13 10.54
C TYR A 139 8.33 7.99 10.58
N ALA A 140 8.83 7.55 9.42
CA ALA A 140 9.84 6.50 9.35
C ALA A 140 11.13 6.89 10.07
N HIS A 141 11.62 8.11 9.84
CA HIS A 141 12.79 8.68 10.49
C HIS A 141 12.62 8.72 12.02
N GLU A 142 11.52 9.27 12.49
CA GLU A 142 11.22 9.40 13.92
C GLU A 142 11.06 8.05 14.64
N ASN A 143 10.65 7.00 13.94
CA ASN A 143 10.36 5.68 14.50
C ASN A 143 11.35 4.58 14.07
N GLY A 144 12.47 4.95 13.44
CA GLY A 144 13.59 4.06 13.14
C GLY A 144 13.33 3.08 11.99
N PHE A 145 12.39 3.38 11.08
CA PHE A 145 12.23 2.60 9.85
C PHE A 145 13.22 3.07 8.79
N GLN A 146 14.04 2.16 8.30
CA GLN A 146 15.04 2.47 7.26
C GLN A 146 14.47 2.40 5.82
N VAL A 147 13.31 1.77 5.64
CA VAL A 147 12.71 1.57 4.32
C VAL A 147 11.24 1.93 4.33
N ILE A 148 10.85 2.78 3.39
CA ILE A 148 9.45 3.09 3.10
C ILE A 148 9.06 2.64 1.71
N THR A 149 7.80 2.28 1.52
CA THR A 149 7.20 2.02 0.21
C THR A 149 5.75 2.50 0.19
N THR A 150 5.07 2.39 -0.95
CA THR A 150 3.69 2.88 -1.07
C THR A 150 2.81 1.99 -1.92
N THR A 151 1.56 1.83 -1.50
CA THR A 151 0.53 1.14 -2.28
C THR A 151 -0.01 1.97 -3.46
N LEU A 152 0.35 3.24 -3.57
CA LEU A 152 0.03 4.07 -4.75
C LEU A 152 0.53 3.42 -6.04
N ALA A 153 1.68 2.77 -5.99
CA ALA A 153 2.30 2.08 -7.12
C ALA A 153 1.56 0.80 -7.60
N SER A 154 0.48 0.39 -6.92
CA SER A 154 -0.38 -0.71 -7.38
C SER A 154 -1.46 -0.25 -8.36
N SER A 155 -1.84 1.02 -8.32
CA SER A 155 -2.93 1.56 -9.12
C SER A 155 -2.49 1.89 -10.55
N ARG A 156 -3.14 1.26 -11.55
CA ARG A 156 -2.90 1.57 -12.97
C ARG A 156 -3.31 3.01 -13.38
N TRP A 157 -4.11 3.67 -12.55
CA TRP A 157 -4.59 5.02 -12.78
C TRP A 157 -3.62 6.11 -12.32
N LYS A 158 -2.52 5.74 -11.65
CA LYS A 158 -1.52 6.68 -11.16
C LYS A 158 -0.22 6.59 -11.98
N SER A 159 0.50 7.68 -12.15
CA SER A 159 1.83 7.67 -12.78
C SER A 159 2.86 7.07 -11.82
N LEU A 160 3.59 6.04 -12.27
CA LEU A 160 4.71 5.47 -11.51
C LEU A 160 5.87 6.45 -11.41
N GLU A 161 6.10 7.22 -12.47
CA GLU A 161 7.15 8.25 -12.51
C GLU A 161 6.93 9.32 -11.44
N GLN A 162 5.69 9.83 -11.32
CA GLN A 162 5.34 10.80 -10.28
C GLN A 162 5.44 10.21 -8.87
N ILE A 163 5.09 8.92 -8.70
CA ILE A 163 5.23 8.25 -7.40
C ILE A 163 6.71 8.09 -7.04
N GLU A 164 7.55 7.73 -8.01
CA GLU A 164 8.98 7.60 -7.81
C GLU A 164 9.61 8.96 -7.52
N GLU A 165 9.28 10.00 -8.28
CA GLU A 165 9.73 11.37 -8.02
C GLU A 165 9.36 11.82 -6.60
N ALA A 166 8.12 11.59 -6.19
CA ALA A 166 7.67 11.95 -4.85
C ALA A 166 8.39 11.16 -3.75
N GLY A 167 8.67 9.88 -4.00
CA GLY A 167 9.41 9.04 -3.06
C GLY A 167 10.88 9.46 -2.93
N ARG A 168 11.55 9.76 -4.05
CA ARG A 168 12.92 10.26 -4.03
C ARG A 168 13.04 11.64 -3.39
N PHE A 169 12.03 12.49 -3.60
CA PHE A 169 11.94 13.76 -2.87
C PHE A 169 11.85 13.52 -1.35
N ALA A 170 11.00 12.62 -0.89
CA ALA A 170 10.87 12.30 0.53
C ALA A 170 12.18 11.72 1.12
N GLU A 171 12.82 10.78 0.42
CA GLU A 171 14.14 10.20 0.77
C GLU A 171 15.22 11.28 0.89
N SER A 172 15.22 12.28 0.00
CA SER A 172 16.22 13.37 0.06
C SER A 172 16.10 14.25 1.30
N GLN A 173 14.92 14.28 1.96
CA GLN A 173 14.70 15.04 3.19
C GLN A 173 15.12 14.26 4.44
N PHE A 174 15.18 12.92 4.36
CA PHE A 174 15.53 12.01 5.45
C PHE A 174 16.53 10.96 4.94
N PRO A 175 17.85 11.27 4.96
CA PRO A 175 18.89 10.43 4.34
C PRO A 175 19.04 9.03 4.95
N ASP A 176 18.52 8.79 6.13
CA ASP A 176 18.46 7.50 6.81
C ASP A 176 17.27 6.62 6.38
N VAL A 177 16.36 7.18 5.56
CA VAL A 177 15.15 6.50 5.07
C VAL A 177 15.26 6.28 3.56
N THR A 178 15.25 5.03 3.13
CA THR A 178 15.29 4.67 1.71
C THR A 178 13.87 4.46 1.15
N PHE A 179 13.55 5.13 0.04
CA PHE A 179 12.31 4.87 -0.68
C PHE A 179 12.45 3.67 -1.61
N TRP A 180 11.71 2.62 -1.33
CA TRP A 180 11.64 1.44 -2.18
C TRP A 180 10.65 1.64 -3.33
N ALA A 181 11.16 2.05 -4.50
CA ALA A 181 10.41 2.32 -5.72
C ALA A 181 9.97 1.01 -6.40
N GLN A 182 9.16 0.20 -5.73
CA GLN A 182 8.70 -1.08 -6.27
C GLN A 182 7.44 -0.91 -7.13
N ASN A 183 7.46 -1.53 -8.33
CA ASN A 183 6.28 -1.61 -9.19
C ASN A 183 5.35 -2.75 -8.75
N TRP A 184 4.35 -2.42 -7.93
CA TRP A 184 3.39 -3.36 -7.38
C TRP A 184 2.28 -3.81 -8.36
N ARG A 185 2.42 -3.51 -9.67
CA ARG A 185 1.50 -3.98 -10.73
C ARG A 185 1.94 -5.29 -11.36
N LYS A 186 3.13 -5.78 -10.99
CA LYS A 186 3.75 -7.00 -11.54
C LYS A 186 3.49 -8.22 -10.66
N GLY A 187 3.95 -9.38 -11.14
CA GLY A 187 4.01 -10.62 -10.34
C GLY A 187 2.67 -11.23 -9.97
N GLY A 188 1.59 -10.96 -10.72
CA GLY A 188 0.26 -11.50 -10.42
C GLY A 188 -0.45 -10.80 -9.25
N LEU A 189 0.11 -9.70 -8.73
CA LEU A 189 -0.49 -8.98 -7.60
C LEU A 189 -1.85 -8.35 -7.94
N SER A 190 -2.07 -7.98 -9.21
CA SER A 190 -3.37 -7.45 -9.65
C SER A 190 -4.47 -8.49 -9.59
N GLU A 191 -4.20 -9.71 -10.05
CA GLU A 191 -5.10 -10.85 -10.03
C GLU A 191 -5.37 -11.28 -8.58
N ARG A 192 -4.30 -11.35 -7.78
CA ARG A 192 -4.44 -11.67 -6.34
C ARG A 192 -5.29 -10.64 -5.61
N ARG A 193 -5.11 -9.35 -5.88
CA ARG A 193 -5.93 -8.27 -5.33
C ARG A 193 -7.42 -8.48 -5.62
N ILE A 194 -7.78 -8.82 -6.85
CA ILE A 194 -9.19 -9.07 -7.23
C ILE A 194 -9.77 -10.21 -6.41
N GLN A 195 -8.99 -11.27 -6.20
CA GLN A 195 -9.42 -12.40 -5.39
C GLN A 195 -9.63 -12.00 -3.92
N ILE A 196 -8.69 -11.28 -3.33
CA ILE A 196 -8.79 -10.83 -1.93
C ILE A 196 -9.98 -9.89 -1.72
N ILE A 197 -10.23 -8.97 -2.67
CA ILE A 197 -11.40 -8.09 -2.61
C ILE A 197 -12.69 -8.89 -2.48
N LYS A 198 -12.83 -9.99 -3.24
CA LYS A 198 -13.98 -10.88 -3.18
C LYS A 198 -14.05 -11.67 -1.86
N ASP A 199 -12.89 -12.23 -1.45
CA ASP A 199 -12.81 -13.08 -0.26
C ASP A 199 -13.13 -12.32 1.04
N TYR A 200 -12.70 -11.05 1.12
CA TYR A 200 -12.90 -10.19 2.29
C TYR A 200 -14.10 -9.25 2.19
N GLY A 201 -14.76 -9.19 1.02
CA GLY A 201 -15.86 -8.27 0.77
C GLY A 201 -15.48 -6.81 0.92
N PHE A 202 -14.29 -6.43 0.43
CA PHE A 202 -13.83 -5.06 0.56
C PHE A 202 -14.69 -4.07 -0.22
N TYR A 203 -14.89 -2.91 0.38
CA TYR A 203 -15.44 -1.76 -0.30
C TYR A 203 -14.55 -1.37 -1.48
N ASN A 204 -15.15 -1.28 -2.65
CA ASN A 204 -14.44 -0.93 -3.87
C ASN A 204 -14.71 0.54 -4.21
N GLN A 205 -13.74 1.41 -3.86
CA GLN A 205 -13.84 2.83 -4.15
C GLN A 205 -13.95 3.11 -5.65
N GLN A 206 -14.73 4.11 -6.02
CA GLN A 206 -15.01 4.47 -7.41
C GLN A 206 -14.16 5.60 -7.96
N TYR A 207 -13.47 6.35 -7.10
CA TYR A 207 -12.59 7.47 -7.45
C TYR A 207 -11.29 7.45 -6.66
N CYS A 208 -10.32 8.29 -7.03
CA CYS A 208 -8.99 8.32 -6.40
C CYS A 208 -9.06 8.64 -4.90
N GLY A 209 -10.00 9.48 -4.49
CA GLY A 209 -10.24 9.87 -3.11
C GLY A 209 -10.34 11.38 -2.92
N CYS A 210 -9.63 12.20 -3.69
CA CYS A 210 -9.78 13.64 -3.57
C CYS A 210 -11.06 14.14 -4.25
N GLU A 211 -11.62 15.24 -3.77
CA GLU A 211 -12.84 15.85 -4.31
C GLU A 211 -12.71 16.22 -5.79
N PHE A 212 -11.51 16.58 -6.25
CA PHE A 212 -11.20 16.90 -7.64
C PHE A 212 -11.19 15.67 -8.58
N SER A 213 -11.36 14.47 -8.06
CA SER A 213 -11.45 13.21 -8.83
C SER A 213 -12.84 12.58 -8.77
N MET A 214 -13.82 13.28 -8.21
CA MET A 214 -15.22 12.87 -8.18
C MET A 214 -15.89 13.29 -9.50
N HIS A 215 -16.15 12.32 -10.39
CA HIS A 215 -16.81 12.49 -11.68
C HIS A 215 -18.11 11.70 -11.73
#